data_08b5ed8fe6e2c313fbf46117a08155e0
#
_entry.id   08b5ed8fe6e2c313fbf46117a08155e0
#
_cell.length_a   1.000
_cell.length_b   1.000
_cell.length_c   1.000
_cell.angle_alpha   90.00
_cell.angle_beta   90.00
_cell.angle_gamma   90.00
#
_symmetry.space_group_name_H-M   'P 1'
#
loop_
_entity.id
_entity.type
_entity.pdbx_description
1 polymer ?
#
loop_
_entity_poly.entity_id
_entity_poly.type
_entity_poly.pdbx_seq_one_letter_code
_entity_poly.pdbx_strand_id
1 'polypeptide(L)'
;LGGEPLLLDVEHASTEEIAAALDGFDAVVWSAGAGGGDPERTYAVDRDAAGRTMDAAVAAGVPRYVMVSWIGSVPDHGVDPDSSFFAYADAKLAADDHLRGTDLDWTVLGPGTLTDDDPTGAIRVVGDGPDGLDGADDVPDGAASRVSRADVAMVVAQALRTPSTVGRFIRFTAGDTPVLEALER
;
A
#
# COMPACT_ATOMS: atom_id res chain seq x y z
N LEU A 1 5.34 -17.52 -13.45
CA LEU A 1 5.77 -16.52 -12.49
C LEU A 1 6.68 -17.24 -11.48
N GLY A 2 7.97 -16.83 -11.41
CA GLY A 2 9.02 -17.57 -10.69
C GLY A 2 9.22 -17.15 -9.23
N GLY A 3 8.15 -16.91 -8.47
CA GLY A 3 8.26 -16.64 -7.04
C GLY A 3 8.53 -17.91 -6.24
N GLU A 4 9.40 -17.82 -5.24
CA GLU A 4 9.62 -18.89 -4.26
C GLU A 4 8.80 -18.61 -3.01
N PRO A 5 7.93 -19.54 -2.55
CA PRO A 5 7.14 -19.35 -1.35
C PRO A 5 8.01 -19.48 -0.10
N LEU A 6 7.93 -18.49 0.80
CA LEU A 6 8.45 -18.57 2.15
C LEU A 6 7.28 -18.62 3.12
N LEU A 7 7.21 -19.66 3.95
CA LEU A 7 6.18 -19.78 4.98
C LEU A 7 6.59 -18.98 6.20
N LEU A 8 5.92 -17.87 6.44
CA LEU A 8 6.09 -17.01 7.62
C LEU A 8 4.71 -16.49 8.05
N ASP A 9 4.35 -16.73 9.31
CA ASP A 9 3.15 -16.15 9.92
C ASP A 9 3.44 -14.73 10.38
N VAL A 10 3.25 -13.76 9.48
CA VAL A 10 3.55 -12.35 9.75
C VAL A 10 2.69 -11.73 10.85
N GLU A 11 1.52 -12.32 11.15
CA GLU A 11 0.64 -11.87 12.24
C GLU A 11 1.30 -12.08 13.62
N HIS A 12 2.09 -13.15 13.77
CA HIS A 12 2.70 -13.54 15.05
C HIS A 12 4.23 -13.45 15.06
N ALA A 13 4.88 -13.33 13.88
CA ALA A 13 6.33 -13.25 13.79
C ALA A 13 6.87 -11.98 14.46
N SER A 14 8.00 -12.11 15.11
CA SER A 14 8.75 -10.98 15.66
C SER A 14 9.45 -10.17 14.54
N THR A 15 9.86 -8.95 14.85
CA THR A 15 10.66 -8.11 13.94
C THR A 15 11.95 -8.81 13.52
N GLU A 16 12.61 -9.53 14.44
CA GLU A 16 13.86 -10.27 14.16
C GLU A 16 13.63 -11.45 13.22
N GLU A 17 12.52 -12.20 13.38
CA GLU A 17 12.18 -13.30 12.49
C GLU A 17 11.85 -12.80 11.08
N ILE A 18 11.13 -11.68 10.98
CA ILE A 18 10.84 -11.04 9.69
C ILE A 18 12.13 -10.51 9.06
N ALA A 19 13.01 -9.83 9.83
CA ALA A 19 14.28 -9.32 9.34
C ALA A 19 15.18 -10.44 8.80
N ALA A 20 15.24 -11.57 9.49
CA ALA A 20 15.97 -12.76 9.02
C ALA A 20 15.39 -13.32 7.71
N ALA A 21 14.07 -13.24 7.53
CA ALA A 21 13.40 -13.65 6.31
C ALA A 21 13.63 -12.67 5.13
N LEU A 22 13.99 -11.42 5.42
CA LEU A 22 14.28 -10.39 4.42
C LEU A 22 15.76 -10.36 3.98
N ASP A 23 16.63 -11.19 4.56
CA ASP A 23 18.05 -11.22 4.19
C ASP A 23 18.24 -11.53 2.70
N GLY A 24 19.02 -10.70 2.02
CA GLY A 24 19.35 -10.82 0.60
C GLY A 24 18.28 -10.30 -0.36
N PHE A 25 17.21 -9.67 0.12
CA PHE A 25 16.24 -8.99 -0.72
C PHE A 25 16.56 -7.49 -0.89
N ASP A 26 16.17 -6.92 -2.03
CA ASP A 26 16.40 -5.51 -2.37
C ASP A 26 15.18 -4.63 -2.04
N ALA A 27 13.99 -5.22 -1.92
CA ALA A 27 12.76 -4.49 -1.69
C ALA A 27 11.71 -5.33 -0.97
N VAL A 28 10.80 -4.67 -0.27
CA VAL A 28 9.59 -5.25 0.31
C VAL A 28 8.36 -4.67 -0.40
N VAL A 29 7.39 -5.53 -0.70
CA VAL A 29 6.04 -5.13 -1.09
C VAL A 29 5.07 -5.65 -0.05
N TRP A 30 4.43 -4.74 0.68
CA TRP A 30 3.37 -5.10 1.60
C TRP A 30 2.02 -4.99 0.92
N SER A 31 1.41 -6.13 0.64
CA SER A 31 0.05 -6.23 0.09
C SER A 31 -0.84 -7.17 0.91
N ALA A 32 -0.41 -7.50 2.13
CA ALA A 32 -1.18 -8.31 3.07
C ALA A 32 -2.28 -7.49 3.76
N GLY A 33 -3.27 -8.20 4.28
CA GLY A 33 -4.36 -7.64 5.07
C GLY A 33 -5.18 -8.75 5.70
N ALA A 34 -5.90 -8.44 6.77
CA ALA A 34 -6.71 -9.39 7.52
C ALA A 34 -7.90 -9.95 6.74
N GLY A 35 -8.29 -9.33 5.62
CA GLY A 35 -9.43 -9.72 4.81
C GLY A 35 -10.79 -9.22 5.33
N GLY A 36 -10.80 -8.36 6.34
CA GLY A 36 -11.99 -7.74 6.94
C GLY A 36 -12.74 -8.61 7.94
N GLY A 37 -13.77 -8.03 8.55
CA GLY A 37 -14.75 -8.72 9.41
C GLY A 37 -14.41 -8.81 10.90
N ASP A 38 -13.16 -8.84 11.27
CA ASP A 38 -12.69 -8.86 12.66
C ASP A 38 -11.78 -7.67 12.92
N PRO A 39 -12.21 -6.67 13.72
CA PRO A 39 -11.40 -5.51 14.04
C PRO A 39 -10.08 -5.84 14.75
N GLU A 40 -10.06 -6.80 15.67
CA GLU A 40 -8.85 -7.19 16.41
C GLU A 40 -7.80 -7.73 15.44
N ARG A 41 -8.19 -8.64 14.56
CA ARG A 41 -7.30 -9.18 13.53
C ARG A 41 -6.89 -8.13 12.49
N THR A 42 -7.78 -7.19 12.17
CA THR A 42 -7.45 -6.06 11.28
C THR A 42 -6.31 -5.23 11.86
N TYR A 43 -6.39 -4.83 13.13
CA TYR A 43 -5.27 -4.13 13.76
C TYR A 43 -4.00 -4.98 13.86
N ALA A 44 -4.12 -6.26 14.20
CA ALA A 44 -2.97 -7.16 14.31
C ALA A 44 -2.20 -7.30 12.99
N VAL A 45 -2.89 -7.34 11.85
CA VAL A 45 -2.27 -7.54 10.53
C VAL A 45 -2.01 -6.20 9.82
N ASP A 46 -3.05 -5.38 9.62
CA ASP A 46 -2.98 -4.20 8.76
C ASP A 46 -2.20 -3.05 9.40
N ARG A 47 -2.07 -3.02 10.75
CA ARG A 47 -1.28 -2.05 11.49
C ARG A 47 0.00 -2.67 12.06
N ASP A 48 -0.15 -3.66 12.98
CA ASP A 48 0.96 -4.10 13.83
C ASP A 48 1.95 -4.98 13.06
N ALA A 49 1.50 -5.94 12.26
CA ALA A 49 2.38 -6.75 11.42
C ALA A 49 2.99 -5.92 10.29
N ALA A 50 2.24 -4.98 9.71
CA ALA A 50 2.78 -4.03 8.74
C ALA A 50 3.92 -3.20 9.35
N GLY A 51 3.73 -2.60 10.54
CA GLY A 51 4.75 -1.84 11.25
C GLY A 51 5.99 -2.69 11.56
N ARG A 52 5.80 -3.90 12.11
CA ARG A 52 6.93 -4.82 12.36
C ARG A 52 7.71 -5.16 11.08
N THR A 53 7.01 -5.29 9.94
CA THR A 53 7.68 -5.57 8.65
C THR A 53 8.49 -4.36 8.17
N MET A 54 8.04 -3.14 8.41
CA MET A 54 8.80 -1.91 8.11
C MET A 54 10.05 -1.82 8.99
N ASP A 55 9.89 -2.03 10.31
CA ASP A 55 11.02 -2.04 11.26
C ASP A 55 12.03 -3.15 10.91
N ALA A 56 11.54 -4.31 10.48
CA ALA A 56 12.37 -5.42 10.02
C ALA A 56 13.13 -5.09 8.73
N ALA A 57 12.51 -4.37 7.79
CA ALA A 57 13.18 -3.90 6.57
C ALA A 57 14.32 -2.92 6.90
N VAL A 58 14.11 -2.00 7.84
CA VAL A 58 15.16 -1.11 8.35
C VAL A 58 16.30 -1.93 8.98
N ALA A 59 15.97 -2.88 9.86
CA ALA A 59 16.94 -3.71 10.57
C ALA A 59 17.76 -4.62 9.62
N ALA A 60 17.12 -5.14 8.57
CA ALA A 60 17.78 -5.97 7.55
C ALA A 60 18.55 -5.16 6.49
N GLY A 61 18.42 -3.82 6.49
CA GLY A 61 19.05 -2.97 5.49
C GLY A 61 18.43 -3.07 4.10
N VAL A 62 17.13 -3.42 4.01
CA VAL A 62 16.35 -3.46 2.77
C VAL A 62 15.69 -2.10 2.58
N PRO A 63 16.24 -1.22 1.71
CA PRO A 63 15.85 0.19 1.71
C PRO A 63 14.48 0.43 1.05
N ARG A 64 14.14 -0.32 0.01
CA ARG A 64 12.95 -0.06 -0.82
C ARG A 64 11.71 -0.71 -0.23
N TYR A 65 10.66 0.07 0.03
CA TYR A 65 9.39 -0.41 0.58
C TYR A 65 8.19 0.13 -0.20
N VAL A 66 7.35 -0.75 -0.72
CA VAL A 66 6.10 -0.38 -1.41
C VAL A 66 4.92 -0.90 -0.59
N MET A 67 4.10 0.02 -0.10
CA MET A 67 2.89 -0.26 0.68
C MET A 67 1.65 -0.18 -0.19
N VAL A 68 0.85 -1.23 -0.24
CA VAL A 68 -0.50 -1.16 -0.81
C VAL A 68 -1.48 -0.81 0.30
N SER A 69 -1.95 0.44 0.26
CA SER A 69 -2.94 1.02 1.17
C SER A 69 -4.31 1.12 0.48
N TRP A 70 -5.04 2.21 0.67
CA TRP A 70 -6.30 2.50 0.00
C TRP A 70 -6.45 3.99 -0.30
N ILE A 71 -7.29 4.32 -1.25
CA ILE A 71 -7.47 5.68 -1.77
C ILE A 71 -7.91 6.72 -0.72
N GLY A 72 -8.59 6.29 0.34
CA GLY A 72 -9.07 7.14 1.42
C GLY A 72 -8.18 7.20 2.66
N SER A 73 -6.94 6.66 2.61
CA SER A 73 -6.02 6.68 3.75
C SER A 73 -5.40 8.06 3.92
N VAL A 74 -6.16 8.97 4.51
CA VAL A 74 -5.74 10.34 4.81
C VAL A 74 -6.14 10.69 6.24
N PRO A 75 -5.46 11.65 6.88
CA PRO A 75 -5.91 12.20 8.16
C PRO A 75 -7.37 12.66 8.05
N ASP A 76 -8.18 12.33 9.04
CA ASP A 76 -9.62 12.61 9.00
C ASP A 76 -10.35 11.98 7.80
N HIS A 77 -10.13 10.68 7.58
CA HIS A 77 -10.70 9.90 6.47
C HIS A 77 -12.24 9.86 6.45
N GLY A 78 -12.91 10.43 7.45
CA GLY A 78 -14.38 10.59 7.50
C GLY A 78 -15.18 9.29 7.62
N VAL A 79 -14.54 8.15 7.86
CA VAL A 79 -15.26 6.89 8.11
C VAL A 79 -15.87 6.93 9.50
N ASP A 80 -17.18 6.65 9.57
CA ASP A 80 -17.92 6.60 10.83
C ASP A 80 -17.31 5.56 11.79
N PRO A 81 -17.00 5.90 13.05
CA PRO A 81 -16.48 4.95 14.04
C PRO A 81 -17.33 3.69 14.25
N ASP A 82 -18.64 3.78 14.02
CA ASP A 82 -19.57 2.66 14.10
C ASP A 82 -19.59 1.80 12.82
N SER A 83 -18.87 2.20 11.76
CA SER A 83 -18.76 1.44 10.53
C SER A 83 -17.87 0.21 10.69
N SER A 84 -18.27 -0.92 10.13
CA SER A 84 -17.40 -2.11 10.05
C SER A 84 -16.11 -1.87 9.24
N PHE A 85 -16.03 -0.79 8.48
CA PHE A 85 -14.86 -0.39 7.72
C PHE A 85 -13.87 0.47 8.53
N PHE A 86 -14.29 0.99 9.71
CA PHE A 86 -13.48 1.92 10.49
C PHE A 86 -12.14 1.32 10.92
N ALA A 87 -12.15 0.10 11.48
CA ALA A 87 -10.92 -0.56 11.93
C ALA A 87 -9.89 -0.71 10.79
N TYR A 88 -10.37 -0.98 9.57
CA TYR A 88 -9.51 -1.06 8.40
C TYR A 88 -8.92 0.32 8.03
N ALA A 89 -9.76 1.34 7.94
CA ALA A 89 -9.33 2.70 7.59
C ALA A 89 -8.30 3.23 8.58
N ASP A 90 -8.58 3.09 9.88
CA ASP A 90 -7.69 3.52 10.96
C ASP A 90 -6.37 2.74 10.99
N ALA A 91 -6.42 1.40 10.84
CA ALA A 91 -5.23 0.55 10.79
C ALA A 91 -4.32 0.89 9.59
N LYS A 92 -4.90 1.13 8.41
CA LYS A 92 -4.13 1.51 7.21
C LYS A 92 -3.49 2.88 7.37
N LEU A 93 -4.23 3.87 7.88
CA LEU A 93 -3.68 5.19 8.14
C LEU A 93 -2.51 5.12 9.13
N ALA A 94 -2.67 4.39 10.23
CA ALA A 94 -1.60 4.24 11.22
C ALA A 94 -0.36 3.54 10.64
N ALA A 95 -0.52 2.54 9.77
CA ALA A 95 0.59 1.88 9.09
C ALA A 95 1.28 2.81 8.07
N ASP A 96 0.50 3.58 7.31
CA ASP A 96 1.05 4.55 6.36
C ASP A 96 1.82 5.67 7.08
N ASP A 97 1.35 6.14 8.24
CA ASP A 97 2.04 7.13 9.07
C ASP A 97 3.34 6.56 9.67
N HIS A 98 3.32 5.30 10.13
CA HIS A 98 4.53 4.62 10.59
C HIS A 98 5.58 4.56 9.48
N LEU A 99 5.18 4.14 8.26
CA LEU A 99 6.08 4.04 7.10
C LEU A 99 6.71 5.39 6.75
N ARG A 100 5.92 6.48 6.72
CA ARG A 100 6.41 7.83 6.47
C ARG A 100 7.41 8.32 7.51
N GLY A 101 7.35 7.79 8.73
CA GLY A 101 8.29 8.08 9.82
C GLY A 101 9.61 7.30 9.76
N THR A 102 9.78 6.38 8.82
CA THR A 102 11.01 5.59 8.64
C THR A 102 11.98 6.25 7.66
N ASP A 103 13.23 5.80 7.66
CA ASP A 103 14.26 6.19 6.69
C ASP A 103 14.23 5.30 5.42
N LEU A 104 13.15 4.55 5.18
CA LEU A 104 13.01 3.71 3.99
C LEU A 104 12.74 4.54 2.73
N ASP A 105 13.19 4.06 1.60
CA ASP A 105 12.79 4.54 0.27
C ASP A 105 11.35 4.08 -0.01
N TRP A 106 10.39 4.67 0.70
CA TRP A 106 9.01 4.23 0.68
C TRP A 106 8.19 4.79 -0.47
N THR A 107 7.18 4.04 -0.89
CA THR A 107 6.05 4.50 -1.72
C THR A 107 4.77 3.90 -1.13
N VAL A 108 3.77 4.73 -0.86
CA VAL A 108 2.42 4.29 -0.54
C VAL A 108 1.57 4.34 -1.81
N LEU A 109 0.88 3.26 -2.09
CA LEU A 109 -0.06 3.13 -3.21
C LEU A 109 -1.47 3.05 -2.66
N GLY A 110 -2.31 4.03 -2.99
CA GLY A 110 -3.70 4.13 -2.58
C GLY A 110 -4.66 3.81 -3.74
N PRO A 111 -4.88 2.54 -4.05
CA PRO A 111 -5.87 2.18 -5.07
C PRO A 111 -7.29 2.47 -4.61
N GLY A 112 -8.17 2.72 -5.55
CA GLY A 112 -9.61 2.68 -5.35
C GLY A 112 -10.13 1.28 -5.05
N THR A 113 -11.43 1.07 -5.14
CA THR A 113 -12.07 -0.23 -4.92
C THR A 113 -11.53 -1.28 -5.88
N LEU A 114 -10.98 -2.35 -5.34
CA LEU A 114 -10.36 -3.43 -6.11
C LEU A 114 -11.40 -4.30 -6.80
N THR A 115 -11.15 -4.64 -8.06
CA THR A 115 -11.97 -5.58 -8.85
C THR A 115 -11.14 -6.72 -9.41
N ASP A 116 -11.83 -7.76 -9.88
CA ASP A 116 -11.22 -8.90 -10.57
C ASP A 116 -11.40 -8.78 -12.11
N ASP A 117 -11.66 -7.58 -12.61
CA ASP A 117 -11.73 -7.28 -14.04
C ASP A 117 -10.34 -7.46 -14.70
N ASP A 118 -10.34 -7.65 -16.03
CA ASP A 118 -9.11 -7.71 -16.81
C ASP A 118 -8.32 -6.39 -16.71
N PRO A 119 -6.97 -6.44 -16.70
CA PRO A 119 -6.16 -5.24 -16.63
C PRO A 119 -6.27 -4.39 -17.91
N THR A 120 -6.24 -3.08 -17.73
CA THR A 120 -6.20 -2.12 -18.84
C THR A 120 -4.78 -1.62 -19.12
N GLY A 121 -3.87 -1.74 -18.14
CA GLY A 121 -2.52 -1.16 -18.19
C GLY A 121 -2.50 0.35 -18.01
N ALA A 122 -3.63 0.94 -17.63
CA ALA A 122 -3.78 2.38 -17.49
C ALA A 122 -4.51 2.76 -16.20
N ILE A 123 -4.11 3.90 -15.62
CA ILE A 123 -4.67 4.43 -14.38
C ILE A 123 -4.94 5.94 -14.51
N ARG A 124 -5.69 6.47 -13.55
CA ARG A 124 -5.82 7.89 -13.27
C ARG A 124 -5.31 8.16 -11.87
N VAL A 125 -4.24 8.94 -11.75
CA VAL A 125 -3.77 9.48 -10.46
C VAL A 125 -4.73 10.58 -10.03
N VAL A 126 -5.24 10.48 -8.80
CA VAL A 126 -6.24 11.39 -8.22
C VAL A 126 -5.76 12.04 -6.92
N GLY A 127 -4.52 11.78 -6.54
CA GLY A 127 -3.84 12.37 -5.41
C GLY A 127 -2.41 11.89 -5.37
N ASP A 128 -1.49 12.76 -4.98
CA ASP A 128 -0.05 12.52 -4.99
C ASP A 128 0.64 13.31 -3.88
N GLY A 129 1.98 13.25 -3.87
CA GLY A 129 2.79 13.95 -2.89
C GLY A 129 3.05 13.14 -1.63
N PRO A 130 3.71 13.72 -0.62
CA PRO A 130 4.10 12.99 0.59
C PRO A 130 2.93 12.50 1.44
N ASP A 131 1.80 13.18 1.38
CA ASP A 131 0.57 12.86 2.12
C ASP A 131 -0.58 12.37 1.21
N GLY A 132 -0.37 12.33 -0.11
CA GLY A 132 -1.37 11.92 -1.09
C GLY A 132 -2.48 12.94 -1.31
N LEU A 133 -2.30 14.19 -0.86
CA LEU A 133 -3.35 15.21 -0.90
C LEU A 133 -3.25 16.14 -2.11
N ASP A 134 -2.12 16.15 -2.82
CA ASP A 134 -1.98 16.92 -4.04
C ASP A 134 -2.96 16.41 -5.11
N GLY A 135 -3.93 17.23 -5.50
CA GLY A 135 -4.99 16.85 -6.44
C GLY A 135 -6.13 16.01 -5.84
N ALA A 136 -6.22 15.90 -4.52
CA ALA A 136 -7.20 15.06 -3.82
C ALA A 136 -8.66 15.50 -3.97
N ASP A 137 -8.93 16.72 -4.39
CA ASP A 137 -10.28 17.25 -4.61
C ASP A 137 -11.05 16.49 -5.71
N ASP A 138 -10.34 15.70 -6.51
CA ASP A 138 -10.87 14.95 -7.65
C ASP A 138 -11.05 13.44 -7.39
N VAL A 139 -11.05 12.99 -6.12
CA VAL A 139 -11.26 11.56 -5.81
C VAL A 139 -12.67 11.15 -6.20
N PRO A 140 -12.83 10.27 -7.19
CA PRO A 140 -14.16 9.89 -7.65
C PRO A 140 -14.85 8.94 -6.66
N ASP A 141 -16.18 9.00 -6.63
CA ASP A 141 -17.02 8.13 -5.83
C ASP A 141 -17.54 6.91 -6.62
N GLY A 142 -17.95 5.87 -5.89
CA GLY A 142 -18.68 4.73 -6.43
C GLY A 142 -17.94 3.95 -7.52
N ALA A 143 -18.60 3.71 -8.66
CA ALA A 143 -18.03 2.89 -9.75
C ALA A 143 -16.79 3.53 -10.40
N ALA A 144 -16.69 4.85 -10.39
CA ALA A 144 -15.55 5.57 -10.96
C ALA A 144 -14.28 5.46 -10.08
N SER A 145 -14.40 5.01 -8.83
CA SER A 145 -13.27 4.79 -7.92
C SER A 145 -12.68 3.38 -8.03
N ARG A 146 -13.04 2.58 -9.03
CA ARG A 146 -12.61 1.18 -9.16
C ARG A 146 -11.27 1.06 -9.88
N VAL A 147 -10.54 -0.03 -9.61
CA VAL A 147 -9.31 -0.42 -10.32
C VAL A 147 -9.11 -1.94 -10.22
N SER A 148 -8.61 -2.58 -11.29
CA SER A 148 -8.36 -4.02 -11.23
C SER A 148 -7.16 -4.37 -10.35
N ARG A 149 -7.21 -5.51 -9.65
CA ARG A 149 -6.06 -6.04 -8.89
C ARG A 149 -4.83 -6.22 -9.80
N ALA A 150 -5.06 -6.56 -11.06
CA ALA A 150 -3.98 -6.75 -12.03
C ALA A 150 -3.33 -5.41 -12.40
N ASP A 151 -4.09 -4.33 -12.57
CA ASP A 151 -3.52 -2.99 -12.76
C ASP A 151 -2.77 -2.52 -11.51
N VAL A 152 -3.28 -2.79 -10.29
CA VAL A 152 -2.55 -2.50 -9.05
C VAL A 152 -1.21 -3.24 -9.02
N ALA A 153 -1.16 -4.51 -9.42
CA ALA A 153 0.09 -5.26 -9.50
C ALA A 153 1.07 -4.66 -10.53
N MET A 154 0.57 -4.12 -11.65
CA MET A 154 1.39 -3.38 -12.62
C MET A 154 1.94 -2.08 -12.02
N VAL A 155 1.12 -1.34 -11.28
CA VAL A 155 1.55 -0.12 -10.56
C VAL A 155 2.65 -0.44 -9.55
N VAL A 156 2.48 -1.50 -8.74
CA VAL A 156 3.52 -1.98 -7.79
C VAL A 156 4.82 -2.30 -8.52
N ALA A 157 4.75 -3.10 -9.59
CA ALA A 157 5.93 -3.50 -10.36
C ALA A 157 6.64 -2.30 -11.01
N GLN A 158 5.89 -1.30 -11.45
CA GLN A 158 6.44 -0.09 -12.02
C GLN A 158 7.01 0.83 -10.94
N ALA A 159 6.35 0.99 -9.80
CA ALA A 159 6.84 1.81 -8.67
C ALA A 159 8.20 1.32 -8.16
N LEU A 160 8.42 0.00 -8.10
CA LEU A 160 9.72 -0.59 -7.75
C LEU A 160 10.86 -0.17 -8.70
N ARG A 161 10.55 0.19 -9.95
CA ARG A 161 11.52 0.56 -11.00
C ARG A 161 11.63 2.05 -11.23
N THR A 162 10.75 2.85 -10.61
CA THR A 162 10.64 4.29 -10.83
C THR A 162 11.08 5.05 -9.57
N PRO A 163 12.36 5.48 -9.48
CA PRO A 163 12.89 6.14 -8.28
C PRO A 163 12.13 7.43 -7.90
N SER A 164 11.52 8.12 -8.88
CA SER A 164 10.71 9.31 -8.61
C SER A 164 9.46 9.05 -7.78
N THR A 165 9.09 7.79 -7.53
CA THR A 165 7.97 7.42 -6.65
C THR A 165 8.36 7.34 -5.17
N VAL A 166 9.65 7.43 -4.84
CA VAL A 166 10.13 7.42 -3.45
C VAL A 166 9.64 8.68 -2.73
N GLY A 167 9.13 8.49 -1.52
CA GLY A 167 8.58 9.56 -0.69
C GLY A 167 7.19 10.04 -1.15
N ARG A 168 6.48 9.26 -1.98
CA ARG A 168 5.16 9.64 -2.49
C ARG A 168 4.08 8.68 -2.05
N PHE A 169 2.92 9.23 -1.72
CA PHE A 169 1.66 8.53 -1.63
C PHE A 169 0.85 8.78 -2.89
N ILE A 170 0.73 7.79 -3.74
CA ILE A 170 0.07 7.86 -5.05
C ILE A 170 -1.31 7.23 -4.96
N ARG A 171 -2.36 8.04 -5.07
CA ARG A 171 -3.78 7.63 -5.03
C ARG A 171 -4.29 7.52 -6.46
N PHE A 172 -4.91 6.41 -6.80
CA PHE A 172 -5.32 6.16 -8.19
C PHE A 172 -6.55 5.27 -8.33
N THR A 173 -7.16 5.39 -9.49
CA THR A 173 -8.27 4.55 -9.97
C THR A 173 -7.95 4.01 -11.36
N ALA A 174 -8.85 3.20 -11.94
CA ALA A 174 -8.80 2.94 -13.38
C ALA A 174 -8.88 4.25 -14.16
N GLY A 175 -8.21 4.30 -15.31
CA GLY A 175 -8.13 5.51 -16.13
C GLY A 175 -7.56 5.22 -17.51
N ASP A 176 -7.10 6.28 -18.18
CA ASP A 176 -6.64 6.21 -19.57
C ASP A 176 -5.15 6.51 -19.73
N THR A 177 -4.44 6.84 -18.65
CA THR A 177 -3.00 7.13 -18.69
C THR A 177 -2.22 5.84 -18.47
N PRO A 178 -1.34 5.42 -19.39
CA PRO A 178 -0.49 4.25 -19.19
C PRO A 178 0.27 4.33 -17.85
N VAL A 179 0.36 3.19 -17.12
CA VAL A 179 0.95 3.13 -15.77
C VAL A 179 2.34 3.77 -15.72
N LEU A 180 3.21 3.47 -16.71
CA LEU A 180 4.54 4.05 -16.79
C LEU A 180 4.50 5.58 -16.81
N GLU A 181 3.70 6.16 -17.72
CA GLU A 181 3.56 7.61 -17.87
C GLU A 181 2.97 8.26 -16.60
N ALA A 182 2.01 7.58 -15.96
CA ALA A 182 1.35 8.08 -14.77
C ALA A 182 2.30 8.23 -13.57
N LEU A 183 3.32 7.36 -13.46
CA LEU A 183 4.27 7.36 -12.33
C LEU A 183 5.52 8.21 -12.57
N GLU A 184 5.85 8.56 -13.80
CA GLU A 184 7.01 9.39 -14.16
C GLU A 184 6.78 10.91 -14.02
N ARG A 185 5.56 11.30 -13.67
CA ARG A 185 5.15 12.71 -13.53
C ARG A 185 5.69 13.37 -12.28
#